data_31cf7885b58b6390c02a454a1c725f7b
#
_entry.id   31cf7885b58b6390c02a454a1c725f7b
#
_cell.length_a   1.000
_cell.length_b   1.000
_cell.length_c   1.000
_cell.angle_alpha   90.00
_cell.angle_beta   90.00
_cell.angle_gamma   90.00
#
_symmetry.space_group_name_H-M   'P 1'
#
loop_
_entity.id
_entity.type
_entity.pdbx_description
1 polymer ?
#
loop_
_entity_poly.entity_id
_entity_poly.type
_entity_poly.pdbx_seq_one_letter_code
_entity_poly.pdbx_strand_id
1 'polypeptide(L)'
;GIRIVVDATKNLLRRVLKYHPFLIKPNNHELGEMFGVDLKTDDEIVYHAKKLQEEGATNVLISMAGDGAILLTSEGVFYRSAAPKGTLVNSVGAGDSMVAGFLAGFMESDGSYERAFYMGVATGSASAFSENLATREEALALLKTIV
;
A
#
# COMPACT_ATOMS: atom_id res chain seq x y z
N GLY A 1 4.61 20.65 7.24
CA GLY A 1 5.49 19.73 7.94
C GLY A 1 5.98 18.59 7.05
N ILE A 2 7.01 17.91 7.47
CA ILE A 2 7.56 16.74 6.76
C ILE A 2 6.63 15.55 6.97
N ARG A 3 6.25 14.89 5.88
CA ARG A 3 5.50 13.63 5.94
C ARG A 3 6.48 12.46 6.00
N ILE A 4 6.29 11.58 6.96
CA ILE A 4 7.14 10.40 7.13
C ILE A 4 6.39 9.19 6.58
N VAL A 5 7.05 8.45 5.69
CA VAL A 5 6.58 7.19 5.15
C VAL A 5 7.47 6.07 5.68
N VAL A 6 6.87 5.02 6.20
CA VAL A 6 7.60 3.90 6.78
C VAL A 6 7.17 2.60 6.11
N ASP A 7 8.13 1.94 5.50
CA ASP A 7 8.01 0.56 5.03
C ASP A 7 8.97 -0.30 5.87
N ALA A 8 8.46 -0.82 6.96
CA ALA A 8 9.22 -1.59 7.93
C ALA A 8 8.41 -2.81 8.38
N THR A 9 9.10 -3.83 8.89
CA THR A 9 8.47 -5.07 9.32
C THR A 9 8.17 -5.10 10.81
N LYS A 10 7.03 -5.70 11.17
CA LYS A 10 6.65 -6.15 12.53
C LYS A 10 6.95 -5.17 13.68
N ASN A 11 7.87 -5.55 14.54
CA ASN A 11 8.21 -4.79 15.75
C ASN A 11 8.79 -3.40 15.46
N LEU A 12 9.52 -3.26 14.36
CA LEU A 12 10.07 -1.96 13.97
C LEU A 12 8.96 -1.02 13.54
N LEU A 13 7.98 -1.52 12.80
CA LEU A 13 6.81 -0.74 12.40
C LEU A 13 6.07 -0.20 13.63
N ARG A 14 5.80 -1.04 14.61
CA ARG A 14 5.11 -0.62 15.85
C ARG A 14 5.84 0.46 16.63
N ARG A 15 7.18 0.42 16.64
CA ARG A 15 8.02 1.42 17.32
C ARG A 15 7.93 2.82 16.73
N VAL A 16 7.61 2.91 15.42
CA VAL A 16 7.52 4.20 14.72
C VAL A 16 6.13 4.82 14.75
N LEU A 17 5.10 4.08 15.15
CA LEU A 17 3.72 4.59 15.19
C LEU A 17 3.56 5.80 16.11
N LYS A 18 4.31 5.86 17.22
CA LYS A 18 4.33 7.02 18.13
C LYS A 18 4.75 8.33 17.47
N TYR A 19 5.41 8.26 16.32
CA TYR A 19 5.83 9.45 15.56
C TYR A 19 4.80 9.86 14.49
N HIS A 20 3.64 9.22 14.48
CA HIS A 20 2.53 9.50 13.57
C HIS A 20 2.93 9.51 12.09
N PRO A 21 3.47 8.41 11.54
CA PRO A 21 3.83 8.36 10.14
C PRO A 21 2.62 8.62 9.24
N PHE A 22 2.85 9.36 8.16
CA PHE A 22 1.82 9.68 7.19
C PHE A 22 1.30 8.43 6.47
N LEU A 23 2.20 7.49 6.17
CA LEU A 23 1.90 6.23 5.51
C LEU A 23 2.75 5.11 6.07
N ILE A 24 2.10 4.00 6.35
CA ILE A 24 2.74 2.70 6.61
C ILE A 24 2.20 1.67 5.61
N LYS A 25 3.04 0.70 5.24
CA LYS A 25 2.68 -0.35 4.26
C LYS A 25 3.06 -1.75 4.75
N PRO A 26 2.36 -2.31 5.73
CA PRO A 26 2.47 -3.74 6.01
C PRO A 26 1.75 -4.56 4.94
N ASN A 27 2.16 -5.81 4.74
CA ASN A 27 1.32 -6.75 4.02
C ASN A 27 0.29 -7.40 4.96
N ASN A 28 -0.67 -8.15 4.42
CA ASN A 28 -1.72 -8.79 5.21
C ASN A 28 -1.17 -9.81 6.21
N HIS A 29 -0.10 -10.52 5.89
CA HIS A 29 0.53 -11.47 6.80
C HIS A 29 1.24 -10.76 7.96
N GLU A 30 1.99 -9.71 7.67
CA GLU A 30 2.64 -8.88 8.69
C GLU A 30 1.61 -8.24 9.62
N LEU A 31 0.50 -7.75 9.09
CA LEU A 31 -0.60 -7.20 9.87
C LEU A 31 -1.18 -8.26 10.82
N GLY A 32 -1.45 -9.46 10.32
CA GLY A 32 -1.93 -10.59 11.13
C GLY A 32 -0.95 -10.97 12.22
N GLU A 33 0.33 -11.06 11.91
CA GLU A 33 1.37 -11.36 12.89
C GLU A 33 1.48 -10.30 13.99
N MET A 34 1.32 -9.02 13.65
CA MET A 34 1.35 -7.92 14.63
C MET A 34 0.24 -8.05 15.69
N PHE A 35 -0.88 -8.64 15.35
CA PHE A 35 -2.03 -8.82 16.25
C PHE A 35 -2.25 -10.28 16.67
N GLY A 36 -1.41 -11.21 16.23
CA GLY A 36 -1.52 -12.63 16.56
C GLY A 36 -2.78 -13.30 15.98
N VAL A 37 -3.21 -12.88 14.80
CA VAL A 37 -4.43 -13.37 14.13
C VAL A 37 -4.15 -13.76 12.69
N ASP A 38 -5.00 -14.64 12.15
CA ASP A 38 -4.99 -15.01 10.74
C ASP A 38 -6.12 -14.24 10.03
N LEU A 39 -5.75 -13.29 9.18
CA LEU A 39 -6.68 -12.41 8.49
C LEU A 39 -7.17 -13.07 7.19
N LYS A 40 -8.48 -13.29 7.07
CA LYS A 40 -9.09 -14.01 5.95
C LYS A 40 -9.99 -13.15 5.09
N THR A 41 -10.53 -12.07 5.63
CA THR A 41 -11.49 -11.20 4.95
C THR A 41 -11.00 -9.76 4.88
N ASP A 42 -11.50 -9.01 3.91
CA ASP A 42 -11.22 -7.58 3.78
C ASP A 42 -11.67 -6.81 5.04
N ASP A 43 -12.81 -7.19 5.63
CA ASP A 43 -13.31 -6.57 6.86
C ASP A 43 -12.37 -6.76 8.05
N GLU A 44 -11.79 -7.96 8.19
CA GLU A 44 -10.79 -8.24 9.23
C GLU A 44 -9.52 -7.41 9.02
N ILE A 45 -9.09 -7.25 7.76
CA ILE A 45 -7.92 -6.44 7.38
C ILE A 45 -8.18 -4.97 7.72
N VAL A 46 -9.31 -4.42 7.32
CA VAL A 46 -9.69 -3.02 7.61
C VAL A 46 -9.80 -2.78 9.10
N TYR A 47 -10.40 -3.70 9.84
CA TYR A 47 -10.52 -3.63 11.30
C TYR A 47 -9.15 -3.51 11.99
N HIS A 48 -8.18 -4.35 11.60
CA HIS A 48 -6.85 -4.32 12.19
C HIS A 48 -6.00 -3.14 11.69
N ALA A 49 -6.17 -2.73 10.43
CA ALA A 49 -5.56 -1.49 9.91
C ALA A 49 -6.03 -0.26 10.71
N LYS A 50 -7.30 -0.21 11.08
CA LYS A 50 -7.84 0.86 11.92
C LYS A 50 -7.18 0.91 13.31
N LYS A 51 -6.86 -0.24 13.88
CA LYS A 51 -6.10 -0.29 15.14
C LYS A 51 -4.71 0.34 14.99
N LEU A 52 -4.04 0.15 13.86
CA LEU A 52 -2.75 0.82 13.60
C LEU A 52 -2.91 2.34 13.48
N GLN A 53 -4.04 2.83 12.97
CA GLN A 53 -4.34 4.26 13.00
C GLN A 53 -4.54 4.76 14.44
N GLU A 54 -5.24 4.01 15.26
CA GLU A 54 -5.42 4.33 16.68
C GLU A 54 -4.08 4.35 17.43
N GLU A 55 -3.11 3.52 17.04
CA GLU A 55 -1.75 3.50 17.57
C GLU A 55 -0.85 4.62 17.00
N GLY A 56 -1.27 5.35 15.97
CA GLY A 56 -0.57 6.55 15.48
C GLY A 56 -0.42 6.71 13.97
N ALA A 57 -0.63 5.69 13.15
CA ALA A 57 -0.53 5.81 11.70
C ALA A 57 -1.62 6.72 11.13
N THR A 58 -1.27 7.60 10.20
CA THR A 58 -2.26 8.45 9.52
C THR A 58 -3.01 7.66 8.46
N ASN A 59 -2.28 7.01 7.56
CA ASN A 59 -2.83 6.17 6.50
C ASN A 59 -2.17 4.80 6.53
N VAL A 60 -2.93 3.75 6.23
CA VAL A 60 -2.45 2.36 6.23
C VAL A 60 -2.72 1.73 4.87
N LEU A 61 -1.65 1.37 4.17
CA LEU A 61 -1.70 0.67 2.89
C LEU A 61 -1.34 -0.80 3.13
N ILE A 62 -2.27 -1.70 2.85
CA ILE A 62 -2.07 -3.14 3.02
C ILE A 62 -1.88 -3.78 1.65
N SER A 63 -0.70 -4.34 1.41
CA SER A 63 -0.42 -5.11 0.21
C SER A 63 -0.78 -6.59 0.42
N MET A 64 -1.37 -7.20 -0.60
CA MET A 64 -1.85 -8.59 -0.54
C MET A 64 -1.39 -9.41 -1.74
N ALA A 65 -0.25 -9.07 -2.31
CA ALA A 65 0.31 -9.75 -3.49
C ALA A 65 -0.74 -9.92 -4.60
N GLY A 66 -1.00 -11.16 -5.05
CA GLY A 66 -1.98 -11.47 -6.09
C GLY A 66 -3.42 -11.09 -5.77
N ASP A 67 -3.75 -10.84 -4.50
CA ASP A 67 -5.10 -10.43 -4.08
C ASP A 67 -5.29 -8.91 -4.14
N GLY A 68 -4.24 -8.15 -4.45
CA GLY A 68 -4.31 -6.71 -4.61
C GLY A 68 -3.90 -5.90 -3.39
N ALA A 69 -4.67 -4.88 -3.05
CA ALA A 69 -4.34 -3.98 -1.94
C ALA A 69 -5.59 -3.32 -1.34
N ILE A 70 -5.43 -2.84 -0.10
CA ILE A 70 -6.42 -2.01 0.61
C ILE A 70 -5.69 -0.79 1.16
N LEU A 71 -6.27 0.39 0.99
CA LEU A 71 -5.84 1.63 1.64
C LEU A 71 -6.92 2.07 2.63
N LEU A 72 -6.55 2.26 3.89
CA LEU A 72 -7.37 2.95 4.88
C LEU A 72 -6.82 4.35 5.10
N THR A 73 -7.62 5.37 4.80
CA THR A 73 -7.21 6.78 4.88
C THR A 73 -7.53 7.40 6.24
N SER A 74 -6.87 8.52 6.53
CA SER A 74 -7.14 9.33 7.73
C SER A 74 -8.58 9.86 7.81
N GLU A 75 -9.29 9.88 6.69
CA GLU A 75 -10.70 10.32 6.61
C GLU A 75 -11.69 9.20 6.95
N GLY A 76 -11.19 8.00 7.28
CA GLY A 76 -12.02 6.84 7.59
C GLY A 76 -12.59 6.13 6.36
N VAL A 77 -12.18 6.53 5.17
CA VAL A 77 -12.54 5.89 3.91
C VAL A 77 -11.52 4.81 3.58
N PHE A 78 -11.97 3.67 3.08
CA PHE A 78 -11.04 2.69 2.54
C PHE A 78 -11.29 2.45 1.05
N TYR A 79 -10.21 2.13 0.34
CA TYR A 79 -10.20 1.77 -1.07
C TYR A 79 -9.70 0.32 -1.20
N ARG A 80 -10.30 -0.43 -2.10
CA ARG A 80 -9.94 -1.81 -2.40
C ARG A 80 -9.68 -1.96 -3.91
N SER A 81 -8.54 -2.55 -4.27
CA SER A 81 -8.24 -2.91 -5.66
C SER A 81 -7.80 -4.37 -5.73
N ALA A 82 -8.34 -5.10 -6.66
CA ALA A 82 -7.75 -6.38 -7.04
C ALA A 82 -6.38 -6.16 -7.70
N ALA A 83 -5.52 -7.17 -7.68
CA ALA A 83 -4.28 -7.10 -8.44
C ALA A 83 -4.60 -7.05 -9.95
N PRO A 84 -3.94 -6.16 -10.72
CA PRO A 84 -4.05 -6.21 -12.17
C PRO A 84 -3.58 -7.56 -12.70
N LYS A 85 -4.14 -7.96 -13.82
CA LYS A 85 -3.73 -9.21 -14.48
C LYS A 85 -2.37 -9.02 -15.16
N GLY A 86 -1.50 -9.99 -14.98
CA GLY A 86 -0.17 -9.99 -15.59
C GLY A 86 0.63 -11.23 -15.15
N THR A 87 1.78 -11.42 -15.77
CA THR A 87 2.69 -12.51 -15.42
C THR A 87 3.75 -12.02 -14.45
N LEU A 88 3.82 -12.63 -13.28
CA LEU A 88 4.85 -12.34 -12.30
C LEU A 88 6.23 -12.72 -12.87
N VAL A 89 7.10 -11.74 -13.01
CA VAL A 89 8.49 -11.90 -13.46
C VAL A 89 9.46 -11.73 -12.29
N ASN A 90 9.32 -10.64 -11.54
CA ASN A 90 10.21 -10.35 -10.41
C ASN A 90 9.46 -9.51 -9.36
N SER A 91 9.28 -10.07 -8.17
CA SER A 91 8.62 -9.36 -7.07
C SER A 91 9.54 -8.45 -6.26
N VAL A 92 10.86 -8.52 -6.49
CA VAL A 92 11.84 -7.68 -5.77
C VAL A 92 11.62 -6.21 -6.12
N GLY A 93 11.46 -5.38 -5.10
CA GLY A 93 11.22 -3.95 -5.25
C GLY A 93 9.77 -3.56 -5.61
N ALA A 94 8.86 -4.52 -5.80
CA ALA A 94 7.45 -4.22 -6.08
C ALA A 94 6.79 -3.43 -4.96
N GLY A 95 7.11 -3.75 -3.71
CA GLY A 95 6.62 -3.01 -2.53
C GLY A 95 7.14 -1.57 -2.50
N ASP A 96 8.42 -1.37 -2.76
CA ASP A 96 9.02 -0.03 -2.85
C ASP A 96 8.41 0.78 -3.99
N SER A 97 8.17 0.14 -5.13
CA SER A 97 7.49 0.75 -6.28
C SER A 97 6.05 1.15 -5.95
N MET A 98 5.33 0.36 -5.16
CA MET A 98 3.99 0.69 -4.68
C MET A 98 3.99 1.97 -3.85
N VAL A 99 4.93 2.11 -2.92
CA VAL A 99 5.09 3.32 -2.10
C VAL A 99 5.45 4.51 -2.98
N ALA A 100 6.40 4.35 -3.89
CA ALA A 100 6.80 5.43 -4.80
C ALA A 100 5.64 5.89 -5.69
N GLY A 101 4.88 4.96 -6.25
CA GLY A 101 3.69 5.26 -7.05
C GLY A 101 2.59 5.94 -6.25
N PHE A 102 2.38 5.52 -5.02
CA PHE A 102 1.44 6.16 -4.10
C PHE A 102 1.81 7.63 -3.87
N LEU A 103 3.06 7.90 -3.53
CA LEU A 103 3.54 9.25 -3.26
C LEU A 103 3.48 10.14 -4.51
N ALA A 104 3.89 9.61 -5.66
CA ALA A 104 3.78 10.33 -6.93
C ALA A 104 2.32 10.68 -7.25
N GLY A 105 1.41 9.71 -7.16
CA GLY A 105 -0.01 9.92 -7.39
C GLY A 105 -0.64 10.93 -6.42
N PHE A 106 -0.23 10.89 -5.16
CA PHE A 106 -0.69 11.83 -4.14
C PHE A 106 -0.24 13.27 -4.44
N MET A 107 1.04 13.44 -4.76
CA MET A 107 1.61 14.75 -5.06
C MET A 107 1.07 15.35 -6.36
N GLU A 108 0.95 14.54 -7.41
CA GLU A 108 0.47 14.99 -8.72
C GLU A 108 -1.02 15.33 -8.73
N SER A 109 -1.80 14.74 -7.84
CA SER A 109 -3.24 14.97 -7.73
C SER A 109 -3.62 15.98 -6.66
N ASP A 110 -2.65 16.69 -6.11
CA ASP A 110 -2.86 17.65 -5.02
C ASP A 110 -3.55 17.03 -3.79
N GLY A 111 -3.13 15.80 -3.44
CA GLY A 111 -3.56 15.12 -2.23
C GLY A 111 -4.74 14.17 -2.36
N SER A 112 -5.07 13.69 -3.56
CA SER A 112 -6.09 12.65 -3.74
C SER A 112 -5.60 11.28 -3.27
N TYR A 113 -6.19 10.74 -2.24
CA TYR A 113 -5.91 9.38 -1.76
C TYR A 113 -6.31 8.31 -2.78
N GLU A 114 -7.42 8.51 -3.48
CA GLU A 114 -7.87 7.60 -4.53
C GLU A 114 -6.83 7.48 -5.64
N ARG A 115 -6.36 8.62 -6.17
CA ARG A 115 -5.32 8.65 -7.21
C ARG A 115 -4.01 8.04 -6.70
N ALA A 116 -3.62 8.37 -5.48
CA ALA A 116 -2.43 7.81 -4.84
C ALA A 116 -2.51 6.28 -4.74
N PHE A 117 -3.65 5.77 -4.28
CA PHE A 117 -3.86 4.34 -4.11
C PHE A 117 -3.75 3.57 -5.43
N TYR A 118 -4.51 3.96 -6.45
CA TYR A 118 -4.49 3.27 -7.74
C TYR A 118 -3.15 3.41 -8.45
N MET A 119 -2.49 4.56 -8.36
CA MET A 119 -1.14 4.72 -8.89
C MET A 119 -0.13 3.82 -8.18
N GLY A 120 -0.25 3.66 -6.87
CA GLY A 120 0.56 2.73 -6.09
C GLY A 120 0.37 1.28 -6.52
N VAL A 121 -0.87 0.83 -6.64
CA VAL A 121 -1.20 -0.54 -7.10
C VAL A 121 -0.65 -0.78 -8.52
N ALA A 122 -0.86 0.16 -9.43
CA ALA A 122 -0.37 0.06 -10.81
C ALA A 122 1.16 -0.01 -10.87
N THR A 123 1.85 0.85 -10.14
CA THR A 123 3.33 0.92 -10.14
C THR A 123 3.95 -0.33 -9.53
N GLY A 124 3.45 -0.80 -8.40
CA GLY A 124 3.93 -2.02 -7.75
C GLY A 124 3.70 -3.26 -8.63
N SER A 125 2.53 -3.36 -9.25
CA SER A 125 2.20 -4.47 -10.13
C SER A 125 3.02 -4.44 -11.43
N ALA A 126 3.21 -3.27 -12.03
CA ALA A 126 4.04 -3.11 -13.22
C ALA A 126 5.50 -3.52 -12.95
N SER A 127 6.03 -3.19 -11.77
CA SER A 127 7.36 -3.65 -11.35
C SER A 127 7.42 -5.17 -11.18
N ALA A 128 6.38 -5.79 -10.60
CA ALA A 128 6.32 -7.24 -10.44
C ALA A 128 6.24 -7.99 -11.80
N PHE A 129 5.70 -7.35 -12.83
CA PHE A 129 5.57 -7.92 -14.18
C PHE A 129 6.80 -7.65 -15.07
N SER A 130 7.81 -6.96 -14.58
CA SER A 130 9.01 -6.57 -15.31
C SER A 130 10.26 -7.18 -14.70
N GLU A 131 11.33 -7.34 -15.49
CA GLU A 131 12.64 -7.79 -14.98
C GLU A 131 13.27 -6.74 -14.06
N ASN A 132 13.06 -5.47 -14.38
CA ASN A 132 13.50 -4.31 -13.61
C ASN A 132 12.31 -3.57 -13.01
N LEU A 133 12.56 -2.54 -12.21
CA LEU A 133 11.51 -1.67 -11.70
C LEU A 133 10.75 -1.02 -12.87
N ALA A 134 9.44 -0.87 -12.70
CA ALA A 134 8.59 -0.31 -13.73
C ALA A 134 8.97 1.13 -14.08
N THR A 135 8.83 1.44 -15.36
CA THR A 135 8.85 2.83 -15.84
C THR A 135 7.50 3.50 -15.54
N ARG A 136 7.50 4.84 -15.55
CA ARG A 136 6.26 5.61 -15.42
C ARG A 136 5.23 5.24 -16.49
N GLU A 137 5.67 5.02 -17.73
CA GLU A 137 4.80 4.65 -18.84
C GLU A 137 4.12 3.29 -18.62
N GLU A 138 4.86 2.30 -18.14
CA GLU A 138 4.34 0.98 -17.79
C GLU A 138 3.31 1.08 -16.66
N ALA A 139 3.60 1.86 -15.62
CA ALA A 139 2.67 2.10 -14.52
C ALA A 139 1.39 2.79 -15.00
N LEU A 140 1.49 3.82 -15.83
CA LEU A 140 0.33 4.54 -16.38
C LEU A 140 -0.50 3.66 -17.31
N ALA A 141 0.12 2.79 -18.10
CA ALA A 141 -0.58 1.84 -18.95
C ALA A 141 -1.41 0.86 -18.10
N LEU A 142 -0.82 0.33 -17.04
CA LEU A 142 -1.50 -0.60 -16.13
C LEU A 142 -2.59 0.09 -15.31
N LEU A 143 -2.38 1.33 -14.91
CA LEU A 143 -3.37 2.14 -14.21
C LEU A 143 -4.70 2.21 -14.97
N LYS A 144 -4.67 2.34 -16.28
CA LYS A 144 -5.88 2.39 -17.13
C LYS A 144 -6.70 1.11 -17.08
N THR A 145 -6.13 0.00 -16.64
CA THR A 145 -6.82 -1.29 -16.55
C THR A 145 -7.55 -1.49 -15.22
N ILE A 146 -7.26 -0.69 -14.21
CA ILE A 146 -7.80 -0.84 -12.84
C ILE A 146 -8.65 0.35 -12.38
N VAL A 147 -8.68 1.41 -13.16
CA VAL A 147 -9.46 2.63 -12.86
C VAL A 147 -10.57 2.82 -13.87
#